data_ebe7c3857ab03ca2536f5bd9f573fd7f
#
_entry.id   ebe7c3857ab03ca2536f5bd9f573fd7f
#
_cell.length_a   1.000
_cell.length_b   1.000
_cell.length_c   1.000
_cell.angle_alpha   90.00
_cell.angle_beta   90.00
_cell.angle_gamma   90.00
#
_symmetry.space_group_name_H-M   'P 1'
#
loop_
_entity.id
_entity.type
_entity.pdbx_description
1 polymer ?
#
loop_
_entity_poly.entity_id
_entity_poly.type
_entity_poly.pdbx_seq_one_letter_code
_entity_poly.pdbx_strand_id
1 'polypeptide(L)'
;NRIEENAELADRAFQMFRRMQTEYEMDAKDFYAAKADVRKRLASLRAQLNILLAGEYGVNARDKTAFAKWQSSHQPFHWFVEFYGVMHKGGFDVIIGNPPWIEYSAIRKAYKVRGYATESCGNLHCLCTERSLRLRKHDGRFSFIVQLPMASSSRMEAVRSLLVQYSRELHVIPFDDRPGKLFSGLQNCRSVIFLSHGLPAERPSAVFVTRYQRWSTEVREHLFPGLGYVPVLGEPLLPVFPKY
;
A
#
# COMPACT_ATOMS: atom_id res chain seq x y z
N ASN A 1 0.82 -13.61 23.12
CA ASN A 1 2.02 -13.84 22.29
C ASN A 1 3.09 -12.79 22.65
N ARG A 2 4.31 -13.23 22.98
CA ARG A 2 5.41 -12.35 23.48
C ARG A 2 5.72 -11.14 22.57
N ILE A 3 5.54 -11.27 21.25
CA ILE A 3 5.73 -10.18 20.29
C ILE A 3 4.60 -9.15 20.45
N GLU A 4 3.39 -9.61 20.61
CA GLU A 4 2.21 -8.78 20.77
C GLU A 4 2.25 -8.00 22.08
N GLU A 5 2.61 -8.65 23.19
CA GLU A 5 2.85 -8.00 24.48
C GLU A 5 3.92 -6.91 24.40
N ASN A 6 5.05 -7.20 23.72
CA ASN A 6 6.11 -6.21 23.52
C ASN A 6 5.68 -5.05 22.62
N ALA A 7 4.82 -5.30 21.63
CA ALA A 7 4.27 -4.27 20.76
C ALA A 7 3.30 -3.36 21.51
N GLU A 8 2.42 -3.92 22.35
CA GLU A 8 1.56 -3.14 23.24
C GLU A 8 2.34 -2.25 24.19
N LEU A 9 3.40 -2.79 24.80
CA LEU A 9 4.27 -2.02 25.70
C LEU A 9 4.98 -0.88 24.96
N ALA A 10 5.40 -1.10 23.72
CA ALA A 10 6.00 -0.07 22.89
C ALA A 10 4.97 1.01 22.50
N ASP A 11 3.73 0.62 22.17
CA ASP A 11 2.66 1.58 21.86
C ASP A 11 2.27 2.43 23.07
N ARG A 12 2.10 1.80 24.24
CA ARG A 12 1.83 2.55 25.50
C ARG A 12 2.92 3.58 25.79
N ALA A 13 4.18 3.20 25.63
CA ALA A 13 5.29 4.12 25.81
C ALA A 13 5.26 5.26 24.76
N PHE A 14 4.89 4.94 23.50
CA PHE A 14 4.72 5.94 22.45
C PHE A 14 3.55 6.89 22.73
N GLN A 15 2.40 6.38 23.17
CA GLN A 15 1.24 7.20 23.53
C GLN A 15 1.56 8.13 24.71
N MET A 16 2.28 7.62 25.71
CA MET A 16 2.76 8.43 26.82
C MET A 16 3.71 9.54 26.31
N PHE A 17 4.70 9.20 25.50
CA PHE A 17 5.61 10.17 24.89
C PHE A 17 4.87 11.23 24.07
N ARG A 18 3.83 10.84 23.29
CA ARG A 18 3.01 11.76 22.51
C ARG A 18 2.22 12.74 23.38
N ARG A 19 1.63 12.26 24.50
CA ARG A 19 0.97 13.15 25.47
C ARG A 19 1.95 14.15 26.07
N MET A 20 3.14 13.70 26.41
CA MET A 20 4.20 14.54 26.90
C MET A 20 4.62 15.64 25.93
N GLN A 21 4.47 15.46 24.61
CA GLN A 21 4.74 16.51 23.61
C GLN A 21 3.72 17.65 23.61
N THR A 22 2.53 17.42 24.15
CA THR A 22 1.41 18.39 24.17
C THR A 22 1.21 19.05 25.52
N GLU A 23 1.86 18.57 26.58
CA GLU A 23 1.80 19.11 27.92
C GLU A 23 2.89 20.19 28.13
N TYR A 24 2.48 21.39 28.53
CA TYR A 24 3.32 22.60 28.58
C TYR A 24 4.37 22.65 29.71
N GLU A 25 4.37 21.70 30.66
CA GLU A 25 5.18 21.78 31.90
C GLU A 25 6.19 20.63 32.06
N MET A 26 6.76 20.11 30.97
CA MET A 26 7.64 18.98 31.10
C MET A 26 9.13 19.34 31.18
N ASP A 27 9.86 18.71 32.11
CA ASP A 27 11.31 18.76 32.15
C ASP A 27 11.91 18.11 30.88
N ALA A 28 12.82 18.83 30.23
CA ALA A 28 13.51 18.34 29.04
C ALA A 28 14.19 16.97 29.26
N LYS A 29 14.70 16.72 30.49
CA LYS A 29 15.35 15.46 30.88
C LYS A 29 14.37 14.29 30.82
N ASP A 30 13.14 14.44 31.33
CA ASP A 30 12.11 13.40 31.33
C ASP A 30 11.62 13.13 29.92
N PHE A 31 11.49 14.15 29.08
CA PHE A 31 11.18 14.01 27.68
C PHE A 31 12.23 13.19 26.91
N TYR A 32 13.52 13.49 27.09
CA TYR A 32 14.59 12.74 26.44
C TYR A 32 14.67 11.28 26.94
N ALA A 33 14.43 11.04 28.23
CA ALA A 33 14.39 9.71 28.82
C ALA A 33 13.24 8.88 28.24
N ALA A 34 12.03 9.43 28.16
CA ALA A 34 10.86 8.77 27.56
C ALA A 34 11.09 8.45 26.08
N LYS A 35 11.68 9.39 25.32
CA LYS A 35 12.05 9.18 23.91
C LYS A 35 13.06 8.05 23.73
N ALA A 36 14.04 7.96 24.60
CA ALA A 36 15.06 6.90 24.57
C ALA A 36 14.44 5.53 24.89
N ASP A 37 13.53 5.43 25.87
CA ASP A 37 12.83 4.17 26.20
C ASP A 37 11.98 3.66 25.05
N VAL A 38 11.17 4.54 24.42
CA VAL A 38 10.39 4.18 23.21
C VAL A 38 11.30 3.64 22.11
N ARG A 39 12.39 4.35 21.81
CA ARG A 39 13.35 3.91 20.77
C ARG A 39 13.95 2.54 21.08
N LYS A 40 14.31 2.29 22.33
CA LYS A 40 14.88 1.02 22.78
C LYS A 40 13.89 -0.13 22.62
N ARG A 41 12.63 0.06 23.00
CA ARG A 41 11.54 -0.94 22.85
C ARG A 41 11.27 -1.27 21.38
N LEU A 42 11.12 -0.23 20.55
CA LEU A 42 10.91 -0.39 19.10
C LEU A 42 12.10 -1.11 18.44
N ALA A 43 13.34 -0.75 18.80
CA ALA A 43 14.54 -1.42 18.27
C ALA A 43 14.60 -2.91 18.64
N SER A 44 14.28 -3.25 19.89
CA SER A 44 14.20 -4.64 20.35
C SER A 44 13.14 -5.43 19.55
N LEU A 45 11.96 -4.87 19.36
CA LEU A 45 10.87 -5.51 18.65
C LEU A 45 11.21 -5.70 17.15
N ARG A 46 11.80 -4.69 16.51
CA ARG A 46 12.30 -4.80 15.13
C ARG A 46 13.34 -5.92 14.99
N ALA A 47 14.28 -6.03 15.95
CA ALA A 47 15.30 -7.07 15.92
C ALA A 47 14.68 -8.47 15.98
N GLN A 48 13.69 -8.69 16.84
CA GLN A 48 12.97 -9.96 16.94
C GLN A 48 12.23 -10.30 15.65
N LEU A 49 11.50 -9.33 15.07
CA LEU A 49 10.77 -9.54 13.82
C LEU A 49 11.70 -9.74 12.62
N ASN A 50 12.86 -9.08 12.60
CA ASN A 50 13.87 -9.31 11.57
C ASN A 50 14.39 -10.75 11.58
N ILE A 51 14.59 -11.34 12.77
CA ILE A 51 15.02 -12.74 12.90
C ILE A 51 13.96 -13.69 12.33
N LEU A 52 12.69 -13.47 12.67
CA LEU A 52 11.60 -14.29 12.16
C LEU A 52 11.45 -14.16 10.64
N LEU A 53 11.45 -12.93 10.14
CA LEU A 53 11.30 -12.67 8.71
C LEU A 53 12.48 -13.23 7.90
N ALA A 54 13.71 -13.10 8.42
CA ALA A 54 14.89 -13.72 7.79
C ALA A 54 14.75 -15.23 7.66
N GLY A 55 14.18 -15.90 8.67
CA GLY A 55 13.87 -17.32 8.63
C GLY A 55 12.91 -17.69 7.50
N GLU A 56 11.87 -16.88 7.23
CA GLU A 56 10.96 -17.06 6.09
C GLU A 56 11.68 -16.93 4.74
N TYR A 57 12.74 -16.13 4.68
CA TYR A 57 13.63 -16.00 3.52
C TYR A 57 14.71 -17.10 3.46
N GLY A 58 14.71 -18.05 4.40
CA GLY A 58 15.71 -19.11 4.48
C GLY A 58 17.08 -18.64 4.98
N VAL A 59 17.14 -17.50 5.64
CA VAL A 59 18.37 -16.92 6.20
C VAL A 59 18.47 -17.26 7.68
N ASN A 60 19.55 -17.94 8.07
CA ASN A 60 19.81 -18.23 9.48
C ASN A 60 20.38 -17.00 10.18
N ALA A 61 19.66 -16.46 11.15
CA ALA A 61 20.09 -15.29 11.92
C ALA A 61 21.35 -15.52 12.78
N ARG A 62 21.79 -16.80 12.99
CA ARG A 62 23.06 -17.11 13.64
C ARG A 62 24.27 -16.85 12.74
N ASP A 63 24.09 -16.95 11.43
CA ASP A 63 25.08 -16.49 10.44
C ASP A 63 24.98 -14.96 10.31
N LYS A 64 25.83 -14.27 11.07
CA LYS A 64 25.82 -12.80 11.13
C LYS A 64 26.06 -12.15 9.77
N THR A 65 26.87 -12.77 8.91
CA THR A 65 27.22 -12.24 7.58
C THR A 65 26.03 -12.35 6.63
N ALA A 66 25.42 -13.53 6.54
CA ALA A 66 24.23 -13.74 5.71
C ALA A 66 23.05 -12.87 6.20
N PHE A 67 22.85 -12.76 7.50
CA PHE A 67 21.80 -11.96 8.10
C PHE A 67 21.99 -10.46 7.82
N ALA A 68 23.20 -9.93 8.00
CA ALA A 68 23.51 -8.53 7.69
C ALA A 68 23.33 -8.21 6.20
N LYS A 69 23.75 -9.10 5.30
CA LYS A 69 23.54 -8.98 3.86
C LYS A 69 22.06 -8.96 3.51
N TRP A 70 21.27 -9.84 4.12
CA TRP A 70 19.82 -9.85 3.92
C TRP A 70 19.17 -8.57 4.43
N GLN A 71 19.49 -8.11 5.65
CA GLN A 71 18.97 -6.85 6.19
C GLN A 71 19.29 -5.65 5.29
N SER A 72 20.53 -5.57 4.78
CA SER A 72 20.96 -4.48 3.90
C SER A 72 20.22 -4.48 2.58
N SER A 73 19.97 -5.65 1.98
CA SER A 73 19.31 -5.77 0.68
C SER A 73 17.78 -5.60 0.78
N HIS A 74 17.15 -6.09 1.84
CA HIS A 74 15.69 -6.11 1.98
C HIS A 74 15.15 -4.94 2.81
N GLN A 75 15.97 -4.31 3.66
CA GLN A 75 15.60 -3.19 4.52
C GLN A 75 14.20 -3.37 5.15
N PRO A 76 14.00 -4.46 5.94
CA PRO A 76 12.68 -4.86 6.39
C PRO A 76 11.98 -3.75 7.19
N PHE A 77 10.75 -3.45 6.81
CA PHE A 77 9.89 -2.48 7.46
C PHE A 77 8.68 -3.20 8.07
N HIS A 78 8.54 -3.09 9.38
CA HIS A 78 7.50 -3.78 10.12
C HIS A 78 6.34 -2.83 10.44
N TRP A 79 5.32 -2.78 9.60
CA TRP A 79 4.12 -1.95 9.77
C TRP A 79 3.47 -2.08 11.14
N PHE A 80 3.44 -3.32 11.67
CA PHE A 80 2.91 -3.61 12.99
C PHE A 80 3.70 -2.94 14.12
N VAL A 81 5.02 -2.75 13.97
CA VAL A 81 5.85 -2.07 14.97
C VAL A 81 5.74 -0.55 14.82
N GLU A 82 5.86 -0.08 13.59
CA GLU A 82 5.90 1.36 13.31
C GLU A 82 4.54 2.04 13.54
N PHE A 83 3.44 1.30 13.30
CA PHE A 83 2.07 1.79 13.36
C PHE A 83 1.17 0.88 14.21
N TYR A 84 1.69 0.39 15.36
CA TYR A 84 0.95 -0.58 16.19
C TYR A 84 -0.47 -0.10 16.51
N GLY A 85 -0.65 1.12 17.02
CA GLY A 85 -1.96 1.66 17.40
C GLY A 85 -2.93 1.81 16.21
N VAL A 86 -2.43 1.95 14.97
CA VAL A 86 -3.22 1.96 13.74
C VAL A 86 -3.58 0.53 13.34
N MET A 87 -2.60 -0.37 13.34
CA MET A 87 -2.78 -1.76 12.95
C MET A 87 -3.67 -2.53 13.92
N HIS A 88 -3.54 -2.28 15.23
CA HIS A 88 -4.39 -2.86 16.26
C HIS A 88 -5.86 -2.43 16.12
N LYS A 89 -6.13 -1.25 15.58
CA LYS A 89 -7.48 -0.73 15.26
C LYS A 89 -7.99 -1.18 13.88
N GLY A 90 -7.36 -2.18 13.27
CA GLY A 90 -7.77 -2.79 12.01
C GLY A 90 -7.09 -2.22 10.76
N GLY A 91 -6.13 -1.29 10.88
CA GLY A 91 -5.37 -0.73 9.78
C GLY A 91 -5.64 0.74 9.48
N PHE A 92 -5.26 1.19 8.30
CA PHE A 92 -5.39 2.59 7.87
C PHE A 92 -6.79 2.91 7.35
N ASP A 93 -7.32 4.06 7.73
CA ASP A 93 -8.62 4.57 7.26
C ASP A 93 -8.58 4.97 5.78
N VAL A 94 -7.46 5.55 5.34
CA VAL A 94 -7.23 5.99 3.96
C VAL A 94 -5.81 5.65 3.53
N ILE A 95 -5.67 5.03 2.36
CA ILE A 95 -4.40 4.83 1.68
C ILE A 95 -4.51 5.44 0.29
N ILE A 96 -3.66 6.42 0.01
CA ILE A 96 -3.60 7.11 -1.27
C ILE A 96 -2.15 7.23 -1.73
N GLY A 97 -1.89 7.04 -3.02
CA GLY A 97 -0.51 7.15 -3.51
C GLY A 97 -0.32 6.99 -5.01
N ASN A 98 0.92 7.23 -5.40
CA ASN A 98 1.46 6.93 -6.72
C ASN A 98 2.65 5.98 -6.51
N PRO A 99 2.42 4.66 -6.53
CA PRO A 99 3.48 3.68 -6.32
C PRO A 99 4.45 3.66 -7.49
N PRO A 100 5.69 3.14 -7.31
CA PRO A 100 6.70 3.14 -8.36
C PRO A 100 6.28 2.26 -9.55
N TRP A 101 6.43 2.80 -10.78
CA TRP A 101 6.13 2.12 -12.03
C TRP A 101 7.37 1.42 -12.57
N ILE A 102 7.85 0.42 -11.82
CA ILE A 102 9.11 -0.28 -12.10
C ILE A 102 8.81 -1.76 -12.29
N GLU A 103 9.36 -2.35 -13.34
CA GLU A 103 9.30 -3.80 -13.57
C GLU A 103 10.10 -4.54 -12.49
N TYR A 104 9.47 -5.54 -11.87
CA TYR A 104 10.11 -6.32 -10.81
C TYR A 104 11.36 -7.06 -11.29
N SER A 105 11.41 -7.43 -12.56
CA SER A 105 12.58 -8.05 -13.19
C SER A 105 13.86 -7.22 -13.05
N ALA A 106 13.73 -5.89 -13.00
CA ALA A 106 14.87 -4.99 -12.86
C ALA A 106 15.56 -5.08 -11.49
N ILE A 107 14.79 -5.44 -10.45
CA ILE A 107 15.29 -5.44 -9.07
C ILE A 107 15.33 -6.83 -8.41
N ARG A 108 14.69 -7.85 -8.98
CA ARG A 108 14.56 -9.17 -8.35
C ARG A 108 15.87 -9.90 -8.07
N LYS A 109 16.98 -9.49 -8.70
CA LYS A 109 18.32 -10.03 -8.42
C LYS A 109 18.87 -9.53 -7.08
N ALA A 110 18.56 -8.29 -6.72
CA ALA A 110 19.01 -7.68 -5.48
C ALA A 110 17.96 -7.85 -4.36
N TYR A 111 16.67 -7.86 -4.73
CA TYR A 111 15.58 -7.89 -3.79
C TYR A 111 14.50 -8.88 -4.23
N LYS A 112 14.23 -9.90 -3.43
CA LYS A 112 13.16 -10.87 -3.67
C LYS A 112 11.99 -10.63 -2.74
N VAL A 113 10.77 -10.62 -3.29
CA VAL A 113 9.54 -10.63 -2.49
C VAL A 113 9.04 -12.05 -2.27
N ARG A 114 8.26 -12.27 -1.22
CA ARG A 114 7.58 -13.53 -0.94
C ARG A 114 6.18 -13.28 -0.40
N GLY A 115 5.27 -14.21 -0.68
CA GLY A 115 3.91 -14.18 -0.14
C GLY A 115 2.97 -13.17 -0.80
N TYR A 116 3.26 -12.75 -2.04
CA TYR A 116 2.40 -11.88 -2.84
C TYR A 116 1.75 -12.66 -3.98
N ALA A 117 0.42 -12.62 -4.06
CA ALA A 117 -0.34 -13.19 -5.16
C ALA A 117 -0.10 -12.42 -6.49
N THR A 118 0.29 -11.16 -6.39
CA THR A 118 0.54 -10.27 -7.52
C THR A 118 1.98 -10.30 -8.06
N GLU A 119 2.83 -11.21 -7.56
CA GLU A 119 4.22 -11.34 -8.06
C GLU A 119 4.26 -11.62 -9.57
N SER A 120 3.33 -12.44 -10.06
CA SER A 120 3.19 -12.77 -11.49
C SER A 120 2.88 -11.55 -12.38
N CYS A 121 2.29 -10.49 -11.84
CA CYS A 121 2.08 -9.23 -12.55
C CYS A 121 3.40 -8.54 -12.92
N GLY A 122 4.50 -8.86 -12.21
CA GLY A 122 5.86 -8.46 -12.55
C GLY A 122 6.14 -6.96 -12.47
N ASN A 123 5.34 -6.20 -11.72
CA ASN A 123 5.55 -4.77 -11.53
C ASN A 123 5.35 -4.36 -10.07
N LEU A 124 6.17 -3.41 -9.59
CA LEU A 124 6.14 -2.98 -8.18
C LEU A 124 4.81 -2.36 -7.77
N HIS A 125 4.13 -1.62 -8.64
CA HIS A 125 2.84 -1.03 -8.27
C HIS A 125 1.77 -2.10 -7.95
N CYS A 126 1.87 -3.31 -8.52
CA CYS A 126 0.97 -4.41 -8.17
C CYS A 126 1.23 -4.95 -6.76
N LEU A 127 2.50 -5.12 -6.39
CA LEU A 127 2.91 -5.52 -5.04
C LEU A 127 2.51 -4.46 -4.01
N CYS A 128 2.73 -3.18 -4.33
CA CYS A 128 2.29 -2.07 -3.47
C CYS A 128 0.78 -2.03 -3.30
N THR A 129 0.01 -2.29 -4.37
CA THR A 129 -1.45 -2.37 -4.31
C THR A 129 -1.91 -3.47 -3.38
N GLU A 130 -1.40 -4.70 -3.55
CA GLU A 130 -1.73 -5.82 -2.68
C GLU A 130 -1.40 -5.52 -1.21
N ARG A 131 -0.21 -4.98 -0.94
CA ARG A 131 0.19 -4.61 0.41
C ARG A 131 -0.74 -3.56 1.00
N SER A 132 -1.08 -2.53 0.25
CA SER A 132 -1.97 -1.45 0.68
C SER A 132 -3.38 -1.95 1.00
N LEU A 133 -3.93 -2.82 0.17
CA LEU A 133 -5.25 -3.42 0.42
C LEU A 133 -5.26 -4.23 1.72
N ARG A 134 -4.18 -4.96 2.03
CA ARG A 134 -4.03 -5.73 3.28
C ARG A 134 -3.79 -4.85 4.52
N LEU A 135 -3.28 -3.63 4.37
CA LEU A 135 -3.02 -2.68 5.47
C LEU A 135 -4.23 -1.77 5.75
N ARG A 136 -5.21 -1.76 4.87
CA ARG A 136 -6.40 -0.92 4.97
C ARG A 136 -7.42 -1.53 5.93
N LYS A 137 -8.12 -0.68 6.69
CA LYS A 137 -9.30 -1.07 7.48
C LYS A 137 -10.40 -1.66 6.60
N HIS A 138 -11.28 -2.44 7.24
CA HIS A 138 -12.45 -3.04 6.60
C HIS A 138 -13.30 -2.02 5.84
N ASP A 139 -13.60 -0.88 6.42
CA ASP A 139 -14.38 0.23 5.86
C ASP A 139 -13.52 1.37 5.28
N GLY A 140 -12.22 1.16 5.22
CA GLY A 140 -11.26 2.14 4.75
C GLY A 140 -11.34 2.41 3.25
N ARG A 141 -10.63 3.43 2.81
CA ARG A 141 -10.55 3.86 1.41
C ARG A 141 -9.15 3.66 0.85
N PHE A 142 -9.10 3.33 -0.42
CA PHE A 142 -7.85 3.15 -1.14
C PHE A 142 -7.92 3.88 -2.48
N SER A 143 -6.84 4.57 -2.84
CA SER A 143 -6.72 5.17 -4.17
C SER A 143 -5.27 5.16 -4.63
N PHE A 144 -5.03 4.57 -5.78
CA PHE A 144 -3.76 4.65 -6.47
C PHE A 144 -3.92 5.15 -7.89
N ILE A 145 -2.94 5.96 -8.33
CA ILE A 145 -2.73 6.27 -9.72
C ILE A 145 -1.58 5.42 -10.25
N VAL A 146 -1.83 4.64 -11.29
CA VAL A 146 -0.89 3.67 -11.85
C VAL A 146 -0.96 3.65 -13.38
N GLN A 147 -0.10 2.87 -14.00
CA GLN A 147 -0.11 2.69 -15.46
C GLN A 147 -1.42 2.02 -15.94
N LEU A 148 -1.94 2.49 -17.06
CA LEU A 148 -3.17 1.96 -17.68
C LEU A 148 -3.17 0.44 -17.91
N PRO A 149 -2.07 -0.24 -18.26
CA PRO A 149 -2.03 -1.70 -18.38
C PRO A 149 -2.55 -2.46 -17.16
N MET A 150 -2.53 -1.87 -15.95
CA MET A 150 -3.13 -2.50 -14.76
C MET A 150 -4.63 -2.75 -14.92
N ALA A 151 -5.35 -1.91 -15.65
CA ALA A 151 -6.76 -2.10 -15.97
C ALA A 151 -6.99 -2.95 -17.23
N SER A 152 -6.02 -3.04 -18.14
CA SER A 152 -6.26 -3.52 -19.51
C SER A 152 -5.43 -4.71 -19.97
N SER A 153 -4.36 -5.08 -19.24
CA SER A 153 -3.49 -6.20 -19.61
C SER A 153 -3.91 -7.50 -18.92
N SER A 154 -3.92 -8.63 -19.64
CA SER A 154 -4.15 -9.97 -19.07
C SER A 154 -3.12 -10.32 -17.98
N ARG A 155 -1.87 -9.92 -18.15
CA ARG A 155 -0.80 -10.08 -17.14
C ARG A 155 -1.17 -9.49 -15.76
N MET A 156 -2.05 -8.49 -15.72
CA MET A 156 -2.46 -7.80 -14.49
C MET A 156 -3.75 -8.37 -13.87
N GLU A 157 -4.19 -9.53 -14.28
CA GLU A 157 -5.43 -10.16 -13.80
C GLU A 157 -5.41 -10.39 -12.29
N ALA A 158 -4.30 -10.91 -11.74
CA ALA A 158 -4.19 -11.19 -10.32
C ALA A 158 -4.43 -9.94 -9.45
N VAL A 159 -3.87 -8.78 -9.81
CA VAL A 159 -4.09 -7.55 -9.05
C VAL A 159 -5.49 -6.98 -9.23
N ARG A 160 -6.12 -7.13 -10.41
CA ARG A 160 -7.53 -6.76 -10.62
C ARG A 160 -8.47 -7.62 -9.78
N SER A 161 -8.24 -8.92 -9.73
CA SER A 161 -9.01 -9.84 -8.88
C SER A 161 -8.93 -9.44 -7.42
N LEU A 162 -7.74 -9.07 -6.92
CA LEU A 162 -7.58 -8.57 -5.57
C LEU A 162 -8.29 -7.23 -5.35
N LEU A 163 -8.22 -6.29 -6.30
CA LEU A 163 -8.97 -5.03 -6.20
C LEU A 163 -10.46 -5.27 -6.04
N VAL A 164 -11.04 -6.17 -6.83
CA VAL A 164 -12.46 -6.56 -6.71
C VAL A 164 -12.72 -7.25 -5.38
N GLN A 165 -11.91 -8.25 -5.02
CA GLN A 165 -12.06 -9.01 -3.77
C GLN A 165 -12.00 -8.13 -2.52
N TYR A 166 -11.18 -7.09 -2.53
CA TYR A 166 -10.98 -6.18 -1.40
C TYR A 166 -11.81 -4.89 -1.49
N SER A 167 -12.78 -4.81 -2.39
CA SER A 167 -13.62 -3.62 -2.56
C SER A 167 -15.09 -3.99 -2.49
N ARG A 168 -15.85 -3.32 -1.63
CA ARG A 168 -17.31 -3.28 -1.74
C ARG A 168 -17.73 -2.47 -2.95
N GLU A 169 -16.98 -1.40 -3.21
CA GLU A 169 -17.19 -0.49 -4.34
C GLU A 169 -15.83 -0.13 -4.94
N LEU A 170 -15.67 -0.31 -6.24
CA LEU A 170 -14.45 -0.06 -6.98
C LEU A 170 -14.75 0.84 -8.19
N HIS A 171 -14.10 1.99 -8.25
CA HIS A 171 -14.15 2.88 -9.40
C HIS A 171 -12.84 2.81 -10.18
N VAL A 172 -12.95 2.75 -11.51
CA VAL A 172 -11.82 2.65 -12.44
C VAL A 172 -11.89 3.81 -13.42
N ILE A 173 -10.89 4.68 -13.40
CA ILE A 173 -10.86 5.92 -14.16
C ILE A 173 -9.63 5.94 -15.06
N PRO A 174 -9.75 5.53 -16.34
CA PRO A 174 -8.65 5.52 -17.29
C PRO A 174 -8.43 6.89 -17.95
N PHE A 175 -7.16 7.30 -18.06
CA PHE A 175 -6.73 8.56 -18.68
C PHE A 175 -5.77 8.34 -19.82
N ASP A 176 -5.99 9.07 -20.92
CA ASP A 176 -5.01 9.19 -22.01
C ASP A 176 -3.83 10.11 -21.60
N ASP A 177 -2.80 10.09 -22.39
CA ASP A 177 -1.65 10.97 -22.28
C ASP A 177 -1.62 12.05 -23.38
N ARG A 178 -2.69 12.14 -24.17
CA ARG A 178 -2.86 13.13 -25.25
C ARG A 178 -4.32 13.55 -25.42
N PRO A 179 -4.61 14.84 -25.71
CA PRO A 179 -3.66 15.98 -25.76
C PRO A 179 -3.12 16.40 -24.38
N GLY A 180 -3.90 16.22 -23.29
CA GLY A 180 -3.48 16.48 -21.92
C GLY A 180 -3.01 15.21 -21.21
N LYS A 181 -2.09 15.36 -20.26
CA LYS A 181 -1.57 14.25 -19.42
C LYS A 181 -1.55 14.62 -17.95
N LEU A 182 -1.75 13.62 -17.09
CA LEU A 182 -1.76 13.83 -15.64
C LEU A 182 -0.38 14.18 -15.09
N PHE A 183 0.69 13.63 -15.69
CA PHE A 183 2.06 13.88 -15.27
C PHE A 183 2.81 14.69 -16.33
N SER A 184 3.22 15.91 -15.99
CA SER A 184 4.09 16.72 -16.84
C SER A 184 5.49 16.11 -16.92
N GLY A 185 6.17 16.26 -18.06
CA GLY A 185 7.56 15.79 -18.26
C GLY A 185 7.70 14.31 -18.62
N LEU A 186 6.68 13.45 -18.44
CA LEU A 186 6.71 12.04 -18.84
C LEU A 186 6.15 11.85 -20.25
N GLN A 187 6.73 10.90 -21.00
CA GLN A 187 6.19 10.45 -22.29
C GLN A 187 5.45 9.11 -22.10
N ASN A 188 4.41 8.87 -22.91
CA ASN A 188 3.61 7.61 -22.91
C ASN A 188 3.10 7.25 -21.52
N CYS A 189 2.53 8.23 -20.82
CA CYS A 189 2.10 8.12 -19.44
C CYS A 189 0.59 7.91 -19.31
N ARG A 190 0.03 6.97 -20.08
CA ARG A 190 -1.36 6.55 -19.90
C ARG A 190 -1.56 5.97 -18.52
N SER A 191 -2.54 6.50 -17.80
CA SER A 191 -2.73 6.22 -16.40
C SER A 191 -4.13 5.72 -16.11
N VAL A 192 -4.30 5.04 -14.98
CA VAL A 192 -5.60 4.72 -14.43
C VAL A 192 -5.60 5.05 -12.94
N ILE A 193 -6.70 5.62 -12.47
CA ILE A 193 -6.94 5.80 -11.04
C ILE A 193 -7.92 4.73 -10.60
N PHE A 194 -7.56 4.01 -9.54
CA PHE A 194 -8.46 3.12 -8.83
C PHE A 194 -8.90 3.80 -7.54
N LEU A 195 -10.21 3.82 -7.29
CA LEU A 195 -10.79 4.23 -6.02
C LEU A 195 -11.55 3.03 -5.47
N SER A 196 -11.17 2.57 -4.29
CA SER A 196 -11.78 1.42 -3.62
C SER A 196 -12.30 1.84 -2.25
N HIS A 197 -13.49 1.37 -1.92
CA HIS A 197 -14.11 1.60 -0.63
C HIS A 197 -14.60 0.29 -0.01
N GLY A 198 -14.25 0.08 1.25
CA GLY A 198 -14.71 -1.01 2.09
C GLY A 198 -14.38 -2.41 1.57
N LEU A 199 -14.57 -3.42 2.39
CA LEU A 199 -14.58 -4.82 1.98
C LEU A 199 -16.00 -5.24 1.64
N PRO A 200 -16.20 -6.20 0.70
CA PRO A 200 -17.49 -6.82 0.46
C PRO A 200 -18.00 -7.48 1.75
N ALA A 201 -19.27 -7.28 2.09
CA ALA A 201 -19.92 -8.01 3.17
C ALA A 201 -20.65 -9.23 2.59
N GLU A 202 -21.95 -9.09 2.34
CA GLU A 202 -22.80 -10.18 1.83
C GLU A 202 -23.10 -10.05 0.32
N ARG A 203 -22.77 -8.90 -0.29
CA ARG A 203 -23.07 -8.61 -1.71
C ARG A 203 -21.81 -8.63 -2.55
N PRO A 204 -21.91 -9.03 -3.83
CA PRO A 204 -20.83 -8.90 -4.79
C PRO A 204 -20.33 -7.45 -4.87
N SER A 205 -19.05 -7.30 -5.16
CA SER A 205 -18.43 -5.99 -5.36
C SER A 205 -19.09 -5.23 -6.52
N ALA A 206 -19.43 -3.98 -6.29
CA ALA A 206 -19.90 -3.10 -7.34
C ALA A 206 -18.69 -2.45 -8.03
N VAL A 207 -18.58 -2.60 -9.33
CA VAL A 207 -17.51 -1.99 -10.14
C VAL A 207 -18.09 -0.93 -11.05
N PHE A 208 -17.51 0.25 -11.03
CA PHE A 208 -17.87 1.38 -11.86
C PHE A 208 -16.68 1.80 -12.72
N VAL A 209 -16.92 2.12 -13.97
CA VAL A 209 -15.90 2.64 -14.89
C VAL A 209 -16.32 3.98 -15.47
N THR A 210 -15.37 4.82 -15.81
CA THR A 210 -15.64 6.00 -16.63
C THR A 210 -15.29 5.73 -18.08
N ARG A 211 -15.75 6.59 -18.99
CA ARG A 211 -15.20 6.66 -20.33
C ARG A 211 -13.70 6.91 -20.26
N TYR A 212 -12.97 6.48 -21.27
CA TYR A 212 -11.56 6.78 -21.46
C TYR A 212 -11.34 8.28 -21.58
N GLN A 213 -10.70 8.90 -20.61
CA GLN A 213 -10.60 10.35 -20.49
C GLN A 213 -9.53 10.89 -21.44
N ARG A 214 -9.99 11.58 -22.50
CA ARG A 214 -9.18 12.44 -23.36
C ARG A 214 -9.52 13.90 -23.06
N TRP A 215 -8.55 14.70 -22.71
CA TRP A 215 -8.75 16.06 -22.24
C TRP A 215 -7.61 16.97 -22.65
N SER A 216 -7.86 18.27 -22.78
CA SER A 216 -6.85 19.29 -23.02
C SER A 216 -6.37 19.89 -21.70
N THR A 217 -5.17 20.42 -21.69
CA THR A 217 -4.53 20.95 -20.45
C THR A 217 -5.35 22.09 -19.82
N GLU A 218 -6.09 22.85 -20.64
CA GLU A 218 -6.92 23.98 -20.21
C GLU A 218 -8.12 23.55 -19.33
N VAL A 219 -8.64 22.33 -19.53
CA VAL A 219 -9.78 21.81 -18.75
C VAL A 219 -9.37 20.99 -17.53
N ARG A 220 -8.09 21.03 -17.15
CA ARG A 220 -7.57 20.21 -16.06
C ARG A 220 -8.32 20.37 -14.73
N GLU A 221 -8.71 21.59 -14.39
CA GLU A 221 -9.42 21.89 -13.14
C GLU A 221 -10.84 21.31 -13.11
N HIS A 222 -11.44 21.08 -14.27
CA HIS A 222 -12.80 20.55 -14.43
C HIS A 222 -12.83 19.05 -14.72
N LEU A 223 -11.67 18.40 -14.81
CA LEU A 223 -11.55 17.00 -15.22
C LEU A 223 -12.29 16.04 -14.29
N PHE A 224 -12.12 16.19 -12.98
CA PHE A 224 -12.73 15.28 -12.00
C PHE A 224 -14.22 15.55 -11.73
N PRO A 225 -14.69 16.80 -11.62
CA PRO A 225 -16.12 17.07 -11.42
C PRO A 225 -17.03 16.57 -12.55
N GLY A 226 -16.50 16.45 -13.77
CA GLY A 226 -17.24 16.00 -14.96
C GLY A 226 -17.26 14.48 -15.20
N LEU A 227 -16.72 13.67 -14.29
CA LEU A 227 -16.64 12.22 -14.50
C LEU A 227 -18.02 11.55 -14.39
N GLY A 228 -18.45 10.91 -15.48
CA GLY A 228 -19.62 10.05 -15.50
C GLY A 228 -19.23 8.60 -15.25
N TYR A 229 -19.82 7.94 -14.25
CA TYR A 229 -19.58 6.55 -13.90
C TYR A 229 -20.67 5.64 -14.46
N VAL A 230 -20.25 4.52 -15.05
CA VAL A 230 -21.15 3.49 -15.57
C VAL A 230 -20.89 2.20 -14.79
N PRO A 231 -21.93 1.52 -14.27
CA PRO A 231 -21.75 0.24 -13.60
C PRO A 231 -21.35 -0.84 -14.61
N VAL A 232 -20.41 -1.69 -14.21
CA VAL A 232 -20.07 -2.91 -14.97
C VAL A 232 -21.11 -3.96 -14.64
N LEU A 233 -21.95 -4.32 -15.62
CA LEU A 233 -22.96 -5.34 -15.49
C LEU A 233 -22.37 -6.70 -15.92
N GLY A 234 -22.58 -7.74 -15.13
CA GLY A 234 -22.07 -9.09 -15.37
C GLY A 234 -21.04 -9.54 -14.32
N GLU A 235 -20.30 -10.60 -14.63
CA GLU A 235 -19.27 -11.10 -13.71
C GLU A 235 -18.17 -10.04 -13.53
N PRO A 236 -17.90 -9.59 -12.30
CA PRO A 236 -16.90 -8.55 -12.03
C PRO A 236 -15.45 -9.02 -12.26
N LEU A 237 -15.25 -10.27 -12.65
CA LEU A 237 -13.97 -10.91 -12.94
C LEU A 237 -13.63 -10.92 -14.43
N LEU A 238 -14.01 -9.87 -15.17
CA LEU A 238 -13.49 -9.70 -16.52
C LEU A 238 -11.97 -9.61 -16.47
N PRO A 239 -11.25 -10.35 -17.35
CA PRO A 239 -9.79 -10.29 -17.43
C PRO A 239 -9.29 -8.88 -17.74
N VAL A 240 -10.17 -8.02 -18.22
CA VAL A 240 -9.90 -6.61 -18.56
C VAL A 240 -11.11 -5.77 -18.16
N PHE A 241 -10.90 -4.67 -17.43
CA PHE A 241 -11.97 -3.71 -17.20
C PHE A 241 -12.38 -3.06 -18.53
N PRO A 242 -13.69 -2.93 -18.81
CA PRO A 242 -14.16 -2.33 -20.04
C PRO A 242 -13.63 -0.91 -20.23
N LYS A 243 -13.29 -0.56 -21.46
CA LYS A 243 -12.93 0.79 -21.90
C LYS A 243 -14.16 1.38 -22.60
N TYR A 244 -15.01 2.05 -21.89
CA TYR A 244 -16.13 2.77 -22.46
C TYR A 244 -15.80 4.23 -22.77
#